data_2e0e868a9bf045fd3d248fb8c76f1889
#
_entry.id   2e0e868a9bf045fd3d248fb8c76f1889
#
_cell.length_a   1.000
_cell.length_b   1.000
_cell.length_c   1.000
_cell.angle_alpha   90.00
_cell.angle_beta   90.00
_cell.angle_gamma   90.00
#
_symmetry.space_group_name_H-M   'P 1'
#
loop_
_entity.id
_entity.type
_entity.pdbx_description
1 polymer ?
#
loop_
_entity_poly.entity_id
_entity_poly.type
_entity_poly.pdbx_seq_one_letter_code
_entity_poly.pdbx_strand_id
1 'polypeptide(L)'
;QVTGTIQAHKNISDSDYTSHAYHVFQQDANDIALAIFEHSGDSTPYGPIIDFSDASPDGNTRYFLDCIDSTARRMVIFSDGDVWTSDSGTLSSDETLKENIVDATPKLEDLKKLKVRNFNWKSSFHPEKSKQKDVGFIAQEVEEVFPSLVSEHDISPALPGDGHVPVMKKAIKQAWDPIIIKAMQELIAKVETLETKVAALESA
;
A
#
# COMPACT_ATOMS: atom_id res chain seq x y z
N GLN A 1 1.32 21.42 31.60
CA GLN A 1 1.96 20.23 30.97
C GLN A 1 1.60 19.03 31.84
N VAL A 2 0.97 18.01 31.24
CA VAL A 2 0.70 16.73 31.90
C VAL A 2 1.87 15.81 31.60
N THR A 3 2.62 15.46 32.63
CA THR A 3 3.67 14.45 32.55
C THR A 3 3.12 13.12 33.08
N GLY A 4 3.03 12.13 32.23
CA GLY A 4 2.52 10.81 32.60
C GLY A 4 1.53 10.25 31.59
N THR A 5 0.97 9.08 31.88
CA THR A 5 -0.01 8.41 31.02
C THR A 5 -1.39 9.00 31.23
N ILE A 6 -2.04 9.48 30.18
CA ILE A 6 -3.46 9.78 30.18
C ILE A 6 -4.19 8.49 29.78
N GLN A 7 -4.87 7.86 30.73
CA GLN A 7 -5.72 6.71 30.49
C GLN A 7 -7.18 7.13 30.64
N ALA A 8 -7.98 6.87 29.61
CA ALA A 8 -9.42 7.01 29.68
C ALA A 8 -10.05 5.66 29.36
N HIS A 9 -10.62 5.04 30.37
CA HIS A 9 -11.34 3.78 30.26
C HIS A 9 -12.83 4.01 30.40
N LYS A 10 -13.61 3.59 29.41
CA LYS A 10 -15.04 3.38 29.57
C LYS A 10 -15.44 2.16 28.77
N ASN A 11 -16.00 1.17 29.45
CA ASN A 11 -16.71 0.08 28.77
C ASN A 11 -18.03 0.62 28.22
N ILE A 12 -18.15 0.64 26.90
CA ILE A 12 -19.36 1.02 26.20
C ILE A 12 -19.99 -0.26 25.69
N SER A 13 -21.16 -0.61 26.23
CA SER A 13 -21.91 -1.81 25.84
C SER A 13 -22.95 -1.56 24.77
N ASP A 14 -23.00 -0.36 24.19
CA ASP A 14 -24.04 0.07 23.26
C ASP A 14 -23.46 0.31 21.88
N SER A 15 -24.28 0.01 20.86
CA SER A 15 -23.94 0.15 19.44
C SER A 15 -24.04 1.58 18.89
N ASP A 16 -24.56 2.51 19.66
CA ASP A 16 -24.73 3.91 19.24
C ASP A 16 -23.50 4.74 19.58
N TYR A 17 -22.62 4.92 18.61
CA TYR A 17 -21.41 5.72 18.76
C TYR A 17 -21.68 7.22 18.86
N THR A 18 -22.89 7.70 18.61
CA THR A 18 -23.22 9.12 18.68
C THR A 18 -23.60 9.62 20.08
N SER A 19 -23.93 8.70 21.00
CA SER A 19 -24.39 9.00 22.34
C SER A 19 -23.35 8.79 23.44
N HIS A 20 -22.13 8.32 23.15
CA HIS A 20 -21.16 7.87 24.15
C HIS A 20 -19.85 8.64 24.10
N ALA A 21 -19.18 8.68 25.27
CA ALA A 21 -18.00 9.50 25.47
C ALA A 21 -16.80 9.00 24.68
N TYR A 22 -16.47 9.71 23.64
CA TYR A 22 -15.21 9.63 22.92
C TYR A 22 -14.28 10.74 23.39
N HIS A 23 -13.00 10.59 23.12
CA HIS A 23 -12.10 11.72 23.12
C HIS A 23 -12.33 12.51 21.83
N VAL A 24 -13.05 13.62 21.94
CA VAL A 24 -13.26 14.54 20.82
C VAL A 24 -12.23 15.64 20.94
N PHE A 25 -11.41 15.78 19.91
CA PHE A 25 -10.54 16.92 19.72
C PHE A 25 -11.23 17.83 18.71
N GLN A 26 -11.53 19.08 19.08
CA GLN A 26 -12.19 20.04 18.21
C GLN A 26 -11.38 21.32 18.14
N GLN A 27 -11.25 21.88 16.94
CA GLN A 27 -10.56 23.13 16.67
C GLN A 27 -11.39 23.98 15.70
N ASP A 28 -11.70 25.22 16.12
CA ASP A 28 -12.50 26.16 15.35
C ASP A 28 -11.64 27.22 14.63
N ALA A 29 -10.36 27.28 14.94
CA ALA A 29 -9.44 28.22 14.30
C ALA A 29 -8.96 27.70 12.93
N ASN A 30 -8.83 28.61 11.98
CA ASN A 30 -8.26 28.30 10.67
C ASN A 30 -6.74 28.10 10.76
N ASP A 31 -6.19 27.29 9.88
CA ASP A 31 -4.75 27.08 9.67
C ASP A 31 -3.98 26.52 10.89
N ILE A 32 -4.68 25.86 11.83
CA ILE A 32 -4.07 25.25 13.01
C ILE A 32 -4.37 23.76 13.02
N ALA A 33 -3.34 22.94 13.24
CA ALA A 33 -3.51 21.50 13.40
C ALA A 33 -4.32 21.15 14.66
N LEU A 34 -5.29 20.25 14.53
CA LEU A 34 -6.13 19.77 15.63
C LEU A 34 -5.33 18.95 16.64
N ALA A 35 -4.43 18.08 16.16
CA ALA A 35 -3.56 17.26 16.99
C ALA A 35 -2.21 17.04 16.31
N ILE A 36 -1.16 16.97 17.10
CA ILE A 36 0.18 16.64 16.65
C ILE A 36 0.66 15.46 17.49
N PHE A 37 1.09 14.39 16.81
CA PHE A 37 1.74 13.24 17.44
C PHE A 37 3.22 13.31 17.08
N GLU A 38 4.06 13.64 18.09
CA GLU A 38 5.48 13.84 17.92
C GLU A 38 6.26 12.84 18.77
N HIS A 39 7.20 12.15 18.15
CA HIS A 39 8.20 11.34 18.81
C HIS A 39 9.58 11.92 18.48
N SER A 40 10.17 12.62 19.45
CA SER A 40 11.47 13.26 19.31
C SER A 40 12.55 12.52 20.11
N GLY A 41 13.64 12.19 19.49
CA GLY A 41 14.88 11.81 20.20
C GLY A 41 15.20 10.33 20.29
N ASP A 42 14.66 9.47 19.44
CA ASP A 42 15.08 8.07 19.36
C ASP A 42 15.38 7.66 17.90
N SER A 43 16.22 6.64 17.75
CA SER A 43 16.54 6.05 16.45
C SER A 43 15.46 5.09 15.93
N THR A 44 14.52 4.71 16.78
CA THR A 44 13.43 3.75 16.46
C THR A 44 12.06 4.27 16.89
N PRO A 45 11.59 5.41 16.33
CA PRO A 45 10.33 6.00 16.71
C PRO A 45 9.13 5.19 16.18
N TYR A 46 8.08 5.11 16.99
CA TYR A 46 6.77 4.58 16.59
C TYR A 46 5.74 5.70 16.61
N GLY A 47 4.84 5.70 15.61
CA GLY A 47 3.71 6.61 15.54
C GLY A 47 2.49 6.12 16.35
N PRO A 48 1.30 6.70 16.09
CA PRO A 48 0.06 6.22 16.67
C PRO A 48 -0.22 4.76 16.28
N ILE A 49 -0.69 3.97 17.25
CA ILE A 49 -1.14 2.60 17.03
C ILE A 49 -2.66 2.57 17.12
N ILE A 50 -3.32 1.99 16.12
CA ILE A 50 -4.76 1.76 16.08
C ILE A 50 -4.96 0.25 16.08
N ASP A 51 -5.57 -0.28 17.13
CA ASP A 51 -5.67 -1.71 17.40
C ASP A 51 -7.12 -2.14 17.69
N PHE A 52 -7.52 -3.29 17.15
CA PHE A 52 -8.72 -4.04 17.52
C PHE A 52 -8.32 -5.25 18.35
N SER A 53 -8.02 -5.04 19.64
CA SER A 53 -7.43 -6.06 20.54
C SER A 53 -8.27 -7.35 20.68
N ASP A 54 -9.58 -7.21 20.59
CA ASP A 54 -10.53 -8.31 20.85
C ASP A 54 -11.27 -8.78 19.57
N ALA A 55 -10.89 -8.24 18.41
CA ALA A 55 -11.54 -8.56 17.14
C ALA A 55 -10.53 -8.67 15.99
N SER A 56 -10.81 -9.54 15.06
CA SER A 56 -10.01 -9.73 13.84
C SER A 56 -10.92 -9.60 12.61
N PRO A 57 -11.50 -8.41 12.36
CA PRO A 57 -12.34 -8.20 11.19
C PRO A 57 -11.46 -8.19 9.92
N ASP A 58 -11.74 -9.10 8.99
CA ASP A 58 -11.06 -9.23 7.70
C ASP A 58 -12.05 -8.88 6.58
N GLY A 59 -12.27 -7.57 6.37
CA GLY A 59 -13.22 -7.11 5.36
C GLY A 59 -13.35 -5.59 5.26
N ASN A 60 -14.04 -5.15 4.23
CA ASN A 60 -14.18 -3.74 3.84
C ASN A 60 -15.37 -3.02 4.50
N THR A 61 -15.91 -3.53 5.59
CA THR A 61 -17.02 -2.91 6.34
C THR A 61 -16.58 -2.32 7.68
N ARG A 62 -15.34 -2.56 8.10
CA ARG A 62 -14.70 -2.00 9.29
C ARG A 62 -13.40 -1.31 8.85
N TYR A 63 -12.95 -0.34 9.62
CA TYR A 63 -11.79 0.47 9.24
C TYR A 63 -10.99 0.92 10.47
N PHE A 64 -9.69 1.06 10.27
CA PHE A 64 -8.77 1.63 11.26
C PHE A 64 -8.78 3.16 11.21
N LEU A 65 -8.85 3.75 10.03
CA LEU A 65 -8.86 5.20 9.84
C LEU A 65 -9.90 5.57 8.79
N ASP A 66 -10.70 6.60 9.08
CA ASP A 66 -11.68 7.16 8.15
C ASP A 66 -11.52 8.68 8.08
N CYS A 67 -11.28 9.20 6.89
CA CYS A 67 -11.12 10.62 6.61
C CYS A 67 -12.30 11.11 5.79
N ILE A 68 -13.14 11.93 6.41
CA ILE A 68 -14.40 12.41 5.84
C ILE A 68 -14.42 13.95 5.93
N ASP A 69 -14.88 14.61 4.88
CA ASP A 69 -15.24 16.01 4.91
C ASP A 69 -16.76 16.19 4.86
N SER A 70 -17.23 17.45 4.80
CA SER A 70 -18.68 17.78 4.77
C SER A 70 -19.42 17.27 3.54
N THR A 71 -18.72 16.77 2.52
CA THR A 71 -19.31 16.36 1.24
C THR A 71 -19.14 14.88 0.95
N ALA A 72 -18.02 14.27 1.39
CA ALA A 72 -17.71 12.89 1.04
C ALA A 72 -16.60 12.28 1.94
N ARG A 73 -16.53 10.96 1.92
CA ARG A 73 -15.35 10.22 2.39
C ARG A 73 -14.20 10.42 1.40
N ARG A 74 -13.02 10.76 1.91
CA ARG A 74 -11.82 11.03 1.09
C ARG A 74 -10.83 9.90 1.09
N MET A 75 -10.60 9.29 2.25
CA MET A 75 -9.69 8.16 2.40
C MET A 75 -10.19 7.25 3.51
N VAL A 76 -9.97 5.98 3.36
CA VAL A 76 -10.20 4.99 4.42
C VAL A 76 -9.12 3.92 4.39
N ILE A 77 -8.67 3.50 5.57
CA ILE A 77 -7.85 2.29 5.75
C ILE A 77 -8.77 1.23 6.36
N PHE A 78 -9.15 0.26 5.56
CA PHE A 78 -10.01 -0.84 5.98
C PHE A 78 -9.27 -1.84 6.88
N SER A 79 -10.04 -2.64 7.62
CA SER A 79 -9.50 -3.64 8.53
C SER A 79 -8.86 -4.85 7.82
N ASP A 80 -9.14 -5.06 6.54
CA ASP A 80 -8.48 -6.07 5.70
C ASP A 80 -7.16 -5.58 5.08
N GLY A 81 -6.76 -4.34 5.38
CA GLY A 81 -5.52 -3.72 4.88
C GLY A 81 -5.67 -2.97 3.56
N ASP A 82 -6.85 -2.97 2.95
CA ASP A 82 -7.09 -2.18 1.75
C ASP A 82 -7.13 -0.67 2.10
N VAL A 83 -6.55 0.14 1.23
CA VAL A 83 -6.61 1.60 1.31
C VAL A 83 -7.43 2.13 0.14
N TRP A 84 -8.54 2.78 0.46
CA TRP A 84 -9.38 3.42 -0.54
C TRP A 84 -9.24 4.94 -0.47
N THR A 85 -9.18 5.59 -1.63
CA THR A 85 -9.22 7.05 -1.77
C THR A 85 -10.24 7.43 -2.82
N SER A 86 -10.87 8.59 -2.65
CA SER A 86 -11.85 9.13 -3.63
C SER A 86 -11.20 9.59 -4.94
N ASP A 87 -9.88 9.69 -4.95
CA ASP A 87 -9.06 10.04 -6.12
C ASP A 87 -7.86 9.10 -6.15
N SER A 88 -7.31 8.84 -7.33
CA SER A 88 -6.21 7.87 -7.55
C SER A 88 -4.89 8.25 -6.86
N GLY A 89 -4.88 9.36 -6.16
CA GLY A 89 -3.69 9.88 -5.50
C GLY A 89 -2.68 10.48 -6.49
N THR A 90 -1.79 11.31 -5.96
CA THR A 90 -0.71 11.93 -6.74
C THR A 90 0.62 11.34 -6.31
N LEU A 91 1.41 10.83 -7.25
CA LEU A 91 2.77 10.38 -7.00
C LEU A 91 3.74 11.54 -7.21
N SER A 92 4.58 11.82 -6.20
CA SER A 92 5.66 12.78 -6.35
C SER A 92 6.67 12.28 -7.37
N SER A 93 6.93 13.06 -8.43
CA SER A 93 7.83 12.69 -9.52
C SER A 93 8.59 13.87 -10.14
N ASP A 94 8.73 14.97 -9.36
CA ASP A 94 9.44 16.16 -9.79
C ASP A 94 10.91 15.85 -10.08
N GLU A 95 11.44 16.45 -11.16
CA GLU A 95 12.82 16.29 -11.60
C GLU A 95 13.83 16.70 -10.51
N THR A 96 13.51 17.75 -9.76
CA THR A 96 14.38 18.28 -8.70
C THR A 96 14.59 17.33 -7.51
N LEU A 97 13.75 16.31 -7.41
CA LEU A 97 13.85 15.25 -6.38
C LEU A 97 14.66 14.03 -6.86
N LYS A 98 15.24 14.08 -8.05
CA LYS A 98 15.91 12.95 -8.68
C LYS A 98 17.31 13.32 -9.15
N GLU A 99 18.16 12.34 -9.21
CA GLU A 99 19.51 12.46 -9.76
C GLU A 99 19.82 11.29 -10.70
N ASN A 100 20.86 11.40 -11.49
CA ASN A 100 21.34 10.36 -12.42
C ASN A 100 20.24 9.88 -13.39
N ILE A 101 19.44 10.81 -13.91
CA ILE A 101 18.34 10.53 -14.81
C ILE A 101 18.90 10.07 -16.16
N VAL A 102 18.60 8.83 -16.52
CA VAL A 102 18.98 8.22 -17.80
C VAL A 102 17.82 7.41 -18.38
N ASP A 103 17.88 7.13 -19.66
CA ASP A 103 16.88 6.27 -20.31
C ASP A 103 16.85 4.87 -19.68
N ALA A 104 15.66 4.33 -19.48
CA ALA A 104 15.50 2.99 -18.97
C ALA A 104 16.05 1.95 -19.97
N THR A 105 16.76 0.97 -19.44
CA THR A 105 17.18 -0.21 -20.21
C THR A 105 15.97 -0.98 -20.75
N PRO A 106 16.12 -1.79 -21.83
CA PRO A 106 15.04 -2.61 -22.38
C PRO A 106 14.34 -3.48 -21.32
N LYS A 107 13.01 -3.57 -21.43
CA LYS A 107 12.14 -4.27 -20.46
C LYS A 107 11.30 -5.40 -21.05
N LEU A 108 11.15 -5.48 -22.38
CA LEU A 108 10.30 -6.49 -23.01
C LEU A 108 10.74 -7.92 -22.70
N GLU A 109 12.04 -8.19 -22.78
CA GLU A 109 12.58 -9.53 -22.49
C GLU A 109 12.52 -9.87 -20.98
N ASP A 110 12.61 -8.88 -20.10
CA ASP A 110 12.43 -9.08 -18.67
C ASP A 110 10.97 -9.37 -18.32
N LEU A 111 10.01 -8.65 -18.89
CA LEU A 111 8.59 -8.93 -18.69
C LEU A 111 8.20 -10.36 -19.12
N LYS A 112 8.82 -10.88 -20.18
CA LYS A 112 8.58 -12.27 -20.63
C LYS A 112 9.01 -13.34 -19.64
N LYS A 113 9.90 -13.02 -18.71
CA LYS A 113 10.36 -13.93 -17.64
C LYS A 113 9.41 -14.01 -16.47
N LEU A 114 8.52 -13.01 -16.31
CA LEU A 114 7.56 -12.97 -15.21
C LEU A 114 6.53 -14.08 -15.34
N LYS A 115 6.17 -14.66 -14.20
CA LYS A 115 5.18 -15.74 -14.11
C LYS A 115 3.92 -15.21 -13.43
N VAL A 116 2.83 -15.16 -14.17
CA VAL A 116 1.50 -14.90 -13.60
C VAL A 116 0.96 -16.19 -13.02
N ARG A 117 0.54 -16.16 -11.76
CA ARG A 117 0.11 -17.35 -11.01
C ARG A 117 -1.34 -17.23 -10.58
N ASN A 118 -2.03 -18.36 -10.56
CA ASN A 118 -3.26 -18.51 -9.78
C ASN A 118 -2.91 -19.10 -8.41
N PHE A 119 -3.48 -18.55 -7.35
CA PHE A 119 -3.23 -19.00 -5.99
C PHE A 119 -4.46 -18.82 -5.11
N ASN A 120 -4.42 -19.38 -3.90
CA ASN A 120 -5.32 -19.03 -2.82
C ASN A 120 -4.50 -18.45 -1.67
N TRP A 121 -5.03 -17.48 -0.98
CA TRP A 121 -4.48 -17.02 0.29
C TRP A 121 -4.58 -18.14 1.33
N LYS A 122 -3.64 -18.21 2.25
CA LYS A 122 -3.77 -19.10 3.42
C LYS A 122 -4.86 -18.57 4.34
N SER A 123 -5.75 -19.44 4.78
CA SER A 123 -6.82 -19.08 5.72
C SER A 123 -6.32 -18.53 7.06
N SER A 124 -5.10 -18.92 7.46
CA SER A 124 -4.42 -18.36 8.64
C SER A 124 -3.97 -16.92 8.47
N PHE A 125 -3.97 -16.39 7.24
CA PHE A 125 -3.53 -15.03 6.94
C PHE A 125 -4.69 -14.15 6.45
N HIS A 126 -5.48 -14.66 5.51
CA HIS A 126 -6.68 -14.01 4.99
C HIS A 126 -7.86 -15.00 4.94
N PRO A 127 -8.63 -15.15 6.03
CA PRO A 127 -9.72 -16.12 6.10
C PRO A 127 -10.74 -15.98 4.97
N GLU A 128 -11.18 -14.77 4.66
CA GLU A 128 -12.18 -14.56 3.60
C GLU A 128 -11.60 -14.71 2.19
N LYS A 129 -10.42 -14.13 1.93
CA LYS A 129 -9.75 -14.23 0.61
C LYS A 129 -9.29 -15.68 0.31
N SER A 130 -9.13 -16.54 1.32
CA SER A 130 -8.76 -17.95 1.10
C SER A 130 -9.82 -18.78 0.41
N LYS A 131 -11.08 -18.34 0.42
CA LYS A 131 -12.24 -19.05 -0.12
C LYS A 131 -12.32 -19.01 -1.64
N GLN A 132 -11.56 -18.14 -2.29
CA GLN A 132 -11.56 -17.97 -3.74
C GLN A 132 -10.14 -17.99 -4.31
N LYS A 133 -10.05 -18.31 -5.61
CA LYS A 133 -8.79 -18.21 -6.35
C LYS A 133 -8.53 -16.77 -6.71
N ASP A 134 -7.29 -16.38 -6.57
CA ASP A 134 -6.76 -15.11 -7.00
C ASP A 134 -5.74 -15.29 -8.12
N VAL A 135 -5.38 -14.20 -8.81
CA VAL A 135 -4.37 -14.15 -9.86
C VAL A 135 -3.39 -13.03 -9.57
N GLY A 136 -2.10 -13.32 -9.71
CA GLY A 136 -1.09 -12.31 -9.43
C GLY A 136 0.32 -12.86 -9.52
N PHE A 137 1.24 -12.17 -8.88
CA PHE A 137 2.66 -12.51 -8.85
C PHE A 137 3.08 -13.06 -7.49
N ILE A 138 4.14 -13.86 -7.50
CA ILE A 138 4.85 -14.29 -6.29
C ILE A 138 6.07 -13.38 -6.12
N ALA A 139 6.19 -12.74 -4.97
CA ALA A 139 7.23 -11.74 -4.72
C ALA A 139 8.66 -12.26 -4.96
N GLN A 140 8.92 -13.51 -4.58
CA GLN A 140 10.22 -14.15 -4.82
C GLN A 140 10.51 -14.33 -6.32
N GLU A 141 9.50 -14.66 -7.14
CA GLU A 141 9.66 -14.80 -8.59
C GLU A 141 9.84 -13.43 -9.29
N VAL A 142 9.21 -12.40 -8.76
CA VAL A 142 9.39 -11.01 -9.23
C VAL A 142 10.79 -10.50 -8.90
N GLU A 143 11.29 -10.80 -7.71
CA GLU A 143 12.61 -10.38 -7.25
C GLU A 143 13.75 -10.88 -8.15
N GLU A 144 13.59 -12.09 -8.72
CA GLU A 144 14.57 -12.65 -9.66
C GLU A 144 14.71 -11.79 -10.94
N VAL A 145 13.67 -11.06 -11.33
CA VAL A 145 13.63 -10.26 -12.57
C VAL A 145 13.75 -8.77 -12.27
N PHE A 146 13.04 -8.29 -11.26
CA PHE A 146 12.95 -6.88 -10.85
C PHE A 146 13.17 -6.74 -9.34
N PRO A 147 14.40 -6.91 -8.84
CA PRO A 147 14.67 -6.84 -7.40
C PRO A 147 14.26 -5.49 -6.77
N SER A 148 14.33 -4.39 -7.52
CA SER A 148 13.91 -3.05 -7.05
C SER A 148 12.40 -2.92 -6.77
N LEU A 149 11.59 -3.82 -7.30
CA LEU A 149 10.14 -3.86 -7.06
C LEU A 149 9.77 -4.67 -5.81
N VAL A 150 10.71 -5.35 -5.17
CA VAL A 150 10.43 -6.16 -3.99
C VAL A 150 11.06 -5.54 -2.76
N SER A 151 10.34 -5.57 -1.66
CA SER A 151 10.81 -5.12 -0.34
C SER A 151 10.31 -6.09 0.72
N GLU A 152 11.01 -6.14 1.85
CA GLU A 152 10.62 -6.93 3.01
C GLU A 152 9.96 -6.03 4.05
N HIS A 153 8.90 -6.53 4.67
CA HIS A 153 8.15 -5.85 5.71
C HIS A 153 7.93 -6.81 6.89
N ASP A 154 8.01 -6.26 8.08
CA ASP A 154 7.58 -6.96 9.28
C ASP A 154 6.05 -6.91 9.35
N ILE A 155 5.42 -8.08 9.33
CA ILE A 155 3.97 -8.26 9.45
C ILE A 155 3.60 -8.94 10.77
N SER A 156 4.47 -8.86 11.78
CA SER A 156 4.18 -9.42 13.09
C SER A 156 2.93 -8.78 13.69
N PRO A 157 1.99 -9.56 14.25
CA PRO A 157 0.85 -9.01 14.96
C PRO A 157 1.22 -8.46 16.34
N ALA A 158 2.44 -8.71 16.81
CA ALA A 158 2.91 -8.19 18.08
C ALA A 158 3.24 -6.69 17.97
N LEU A 159 2.83 -5.93 18.99
CA LEU A 159 3.22 -4.53 19.09
C LEU A 159 4.73 -4.40 19.25
N PRO A 160 5.34 -3.35 18.69
CA PRO A 160 6.76 -3.07 18.88
C PRO A 160 7.09 -2.90 20.38
N GLY A 161 8.18 -3.49 20.82
CA GLY A 161 8.63 -3.42 22.21
C GLY A 161 9.69 -4.48 22.53
N ASP A 162 10.08 -4.57 23.80
CA ASP A 162 11.04 -5.56 24.25
C ASP A 162 10.52 -6.99 23.99
N GLY A 163 11.34 -7.79 23.31
CA GLY A 163 10.99 -9.16 22.95
C GLY A 163 10.20 -9.32 21.63
N HIS A 164 9.99 -8.23 20.87
CA HIS A 164 9.41 -8.30 19.53
C HIS A 164 10.25 -9.20 18.62
N VAL A 165 9.61 -10.19 18.01
CA VAL A 165 10.23 -11.08 17.01
C VAL A 165 9.60 -10.78 15.65
N PRO A 166 10.36 -10.19 14.70
CA PRO A 166 9.84 -9.84 13.39
C PRO A 166 9.38 -11.07 12.59
N VAL A 167 8.25 -10.94 11.93
CA VAL A 167 7.75 -11.89 10.94
C VAL A 167 7.89 -11.27 9.55
N MET A 168 9.09 -11.39 8.98
CA MET A 168 9.41 -10.76 7.70
C MET A 168 8.71 -11.43 6.53
N LYS A 169 8.05 -10.64 5.67
CA LYS A 169 7.45 -11.07 4.41
C LYS A 169 7.79 -10.11 3.30
N LYS A 170 7.92 -10.67 2.09
CA LYS A 170 8.17 -9.90 0.88
C LYS A 170 6.88 -9.36 0.31
N ALA A 171 6.93 -8.11 -0.14
CA ALA A 171 5.84 -7.42 -0.83
C ALA A 171 6.34 -6.83 -2.16
N ILE A 172 5.42 -6.68 -3.11
CA ILE A 172 5.70 -6.14 -4.43
C ILE A 172 5.19 -4.71 -4.48
N LYS A 173 6.05 -3.77 -4.89
CA LYS A 173 5.67 -2.37 -5.13
C LYS A 173 4.80 -2.26 -6.37
N GLN A 174 3.80 -1.40 -6.32
CA GLN A 174 2.90 -1.13 -7.45
C GLN A 174 3.49 -0.08 -8.43
N ALA A 175 4.68 -0.33 -8.94
CA ALA A 175 5.39 0.58 -9.85
C ALA A 175 5.61 -0.04 -11.24
N TRP A 176 4.56 -0.66 -11.79
CA TRP A 176 4.61 -1.42 -13.04
C TRP A 176 4.48 -0.56 -14.28
N ASP A 177 3.74 0.55 -14.22
CA ASP A 177 3.40 1.36 -15.38
C ASP A 177 4.60 1.81 -16.22
N PRO A 178 5.69 2.37 -15.63
CA PRO A 178 6.86 2.75 -16.42
C PRO A 178 7.55 1.56 -17.10
N ILE A 179 7.55 0.40 -16.47
CA ILE A 179 8.14 -0.84 -17.01
C ILE A 179 7.33 -1.34 -18.20
N ILE A 180 6.00 -1.34 -18.05
CA ILE A 180 5.06 -1.75 -19.10
C ILE A 180 5.15 -0.78 -20.28
N ILE A 181 5.16 0.53 -20.03
CA ILE A 181 5.28 1.56 -21.07
C ILE A 181 6.58 1.37 -21.86
N LYS A 182 7.71 1.14 -21.19
CA LYS A 182 8.98 0.90 -21.87
C LYS A 182 8.94 -0.35 -22.74
N ALA A 183 8.40 -1.45 -22.27
CA ALA A 183 8.24 -2.68 -23.05
C ALA A 183 7.28 -2.50 -24.24
N MET A 184 6.21 -1.72 -24.08
CA MET A 184 5.31 -1.38 -25.18
C MET A 184 6.01 -0.55 -26.26
N GLN A 185 6.82 0.44 -25.87
CA GLN A 185 7.64 1.21 -26.83
C GLN A 185 8.57 0.32 -27.67
N GLU A 186 9.19 -0.66 -27.04
CA GLU A 186 10.04 -1.64 -27.73
C GLU A 186 9.23 -2.54 -28.67
N LEU A 187 8.03 -2.95 -28.26
CA LEU A 187 7.14 -3.75 -29.09
C LEU A 187 6.65 -2.96 -30.31
N ILE A 188 6.25 -1.70 -30.13
CA ILE A 188 5.87 -0.79 -31.24
C ILE A 188 7.00 -0.68 -32.26
N ALA A 189 8.23 -0.40 -31.83
CA ALA A 189 9.37 -0.31 -32.73
C ALA A 189 9.65 -1.62 -33.51
N LYS A 190 9.41 -2.78 -32.86
CA LYS A 190 9.51 -4.08 -33.56
C LYS A 190 8.41 -4.26 -34.60
N VAL A 191 7.17 -3.84 -34.31
CA VAL A 191 6.05 -3.89 -35.27
C VAL A 191 6.33 -3.01 -36.47
N GLU A 192 6.71 -1.74 -36.31
CA GLU A 192 7.06 -0.82 -37.37
C GLU A 192 8.18 -1.37 -38.27
N THR A 193 9.18 -2.01 -37.67
CA THR A 193 10.26 -2.69 -38.39
C THR A 193 9.73 -3.84 -39.25
N LEU A 194 8.79 -4.63 -38.74
CA LEU A 194 8.19 -5.77 -39.43
C LEU A 194 7.30 -5.27 -40.57
N GLU A 195 6.48 -4.25 -40.35
CA GLU A 195 5.62 -3.63 -41.36
C GLU A 195 6.46 -3.11 -42.56
N THR A 196 7.57 -2.44 -42.25
CA THR A 196 8.51 -1.98 -43.28
C THR A 196 9.08 -3.15 -44.11
N LYS A 197 9.43 -4.25 -43.45
CA LYS A 197 9.95 -5.44 -44.15
C LYS A 197 8.88 -6.12 -45.00
N VAL A 198 7.65 -6.20 -44.49
CA VAL A 198 6.52 -6.78 -45.26
C VAL A 198 6.25 -5.95 -46.50
N ALA A 199 6.12 -4.62 -46.37
CA ALA A 199 5.92 -3.72 -47.50
C ALA A 199 7.03 -3.83 -48.57
N ALA A 200 8.29 -3.99 -48.16
CA ALA A 200 9.40 -4.22 -49.05
C ALA A 200 9.30 -5.57 -49.81
N LEU A 201 8.82 -6.61 -49.14
CA LEU A 201 8.61 -7.92 -49.74
C LEU A 201 7.41 -7.95 -50.72
N GLU A 202 6.34 -7.23 -50.40
CA GLU A 202 5.15 -7.10 -51.25
C GLU A 202 5.40 -6.28 -52.54
N SER A 203 6.40 -5.40 -52.50
CA SER A 203 6.80 -4.56 -53.63
C SER A 203 7.88 -5.16 -54.54
N ALA A 204 8.41 -6.31 -54.17
CA ALA A 204 9.47 -7.01 -54.92
C ALA A 204 8.92 -8.11 -55.83
#